data_4b34ef1b18793cdbd6f6b75b07027ea8
#
_entry.id   4b34ef1b18793cdbd6f6b75b07027ea8
#
_cell.length_a   1.000
_cell.length_b   1.000
_cell.length_c   1.000
_cell.angle_alpha   90.00
_cell.angle_beta   90.00
_cell.angle_gamma   90.00
#
_symmetry.space_group_name_H-M   'P 1'
#
loop_
_entity.id
_entity.type
_entity.pdbx_description
1 polymer ?
#
loop_
_entity_poly.entity_id
_entity_poly.type
_entity_poly.pdbx_seq_one_letter_code
_entity_poly.pdbx_strand_id
1 'polypeptide(L)'
;MSKAVEGVTEKIEEYARKEFKSKGYVDASLRTIAMEAGTTTGSIYSRYGGKEGLFSALVEPAAREFTEIFEDVQKKFHAMESEMQTESLDEYSRNGMIQLVEYMYNHFEEFNLLVNCSYGTKFQNFVEHLVDIETDYTYKCTSGRYLTRIRCCLLYTSPSPRDRG
;
A
#
# COMPACT_ATOMS: atom_id res chain seq x y z
N MET A 1 -18.01 -8.12 -29.89
CA MET A 1 -18.34 -6.98 -28.99
C MET A 1 -17.37 -6.77 -27.82
N SER A 2 -16.40 -7.66 -27.59
CA SER A 2 -15.48 -7.61 -26.42
C SER A 2 -14.36 -6.55 -26.52
N LYS A 3 -13.71 -6.36 -27.66
CA LYS A 3 -12.55 -5.45 -27.80
C LYS A 3 -12.82 -3.96 -27.53
N ALA A 4 -14.03 -3.46 -27.85
CA ALA A 4 -14.35 -2.05 -27.63
C ALA A 4 -14.58 -1.71 -26.12
N VAL A 5 -14.91 -2.71 -25.31
CA VAL A 5 -15.15 -2.57 -23.87
C VAL A 5 -13.83 -2.57 -23.10
N GLU A 6 -12.86 -3.38 -23.54
CA GLU A 6 -11.54 -3.54 -22.91
C GLU A 6 -10.72 -2.24 -23.04
N GLY A 7 -10.62 -1.65 -24.22
CA GLY A 7 -9.87 -0.39 -24.43
C GLY A 7 -10.45 0.84 -23.69
N VAL A 8 -11.73 0.83 -23.32
CA VAL A 8 -12.35 1.92 -22.53
C VAL A 8 -11.97 1.79 -21.06
N THR A 9 -11.90 0.59 -20.50
CA THR A 9 -11.51 0.34 -19.11
C THR A 9 -10.08 0.82 -18.87
N GLU A 10 -9.14 0.41 -19.72
CA GLU A 10 -7.74 0.80 -19.66
C GLU A 10 -7.55 2.33 -19.72
N LYS A 11 -8.29 3.00 -20.62
CA LYS A 11 -8.27 4.47 -20.69
C LYS A 11 -8.81 5.14 -19.43
N ILE A 12 -9.92 4.64 -18.89
CA ILE A 12 -10.48 5.18 -17.64
C ILE A 12 -9.44 5.08 -16.52
N GLU A 13 -8.79 3.94 -16.36
CA GLU A 13 -7.78 3.72 -15.34
C GLU A 13 -6.53 4.60 -15.56
N GLU A 14 -6.06 4.73 -16.79
CA GLU A 14 -4.93 5.60 -17.14
C GLU A 14 -5.19 7.07 -16.75
N TYR A 15 -6.36 7.61 -17.18
CA TYR A 15 -6.71 8.99 -16.87
C TYR A 15 -7.10 9.19 -15.41
N ALA A 16 -7.62 8.15 -14.74
CA ALA A 16 -7.85 8.17 -13.30
C ALA A 16 -6.54 8.27 -12.52
N ARG A 17 -5.50 7.49 -12.87
CA ARG A 17 -4.17 7.63 -12.26
C ARG A 17 -3.63 9.05 -12.42
N LYS A 18 -3.73 9.64 -13.60
CA LYS A 18 -3.28 11.02 -13.85
C LYS A 18 -4.02 12.05 -12.99
N GLU A 19 -5.35 11.95 -12.94
CA GLU A 19 -6.20 12.88 -12.19
C GLU A 19 -5.96 12.76 -10.68
N PHE A 20 -5.90 11.53 -10.14
CA PHE A 20 -5.63 11.31 -8.72
C PHE A 20 -4.22 11.74 -8.31
N LYS A 21 -3.21 11.49 -9.15
CA LYS A 21 -1.83 11.96 -8.89
C LYS A 21 -1.72 13.47 -8.88
N SER A 22 -2.48 14.17 -9.71
CA SER A 22 -2.39 15.63 -9.82
C SER A 22 -3.17 16.38 -8.75
N LYS A 23 -4.30 15.82 -8.25
CA LYS A 23 -5.23 16.51 -7.36
C LYS A 23 -5.49 15.82 -6.03
N GLY A 24 -5.01 14.60 -5.85
CA GLY A 24 -5.43 13.73 -4.76
C GLY A 24 -6.85 13.19 -4.96
N TYR A 25 -7.25 12.25 -4.11
CA TYR A 25 -8.57 11.64 -4.20
C TYR A 25 -9.70 12.66 -3.99
N VAL A 26 -9.60 13.53 -2.99
CA VAL A 26 -10.71 14.44 -2.62
C VAL A 26 -11.10 15.35 -3.77
N ASP A 27 -10.12 16.00 -4.40
CA ASP A 27 -10.34 17.02 -5.43
C ASP A 27 -10.40 16.46 -6.86
N ALA A 28 -10.16 15.17 -7.04
CA ALA A 28 -10.25 14.52 -8.35
C ALA A 28 -11.69 14.45 -8.85
N SER A 29 -11.87 14.66 -10.16
CA SER A 29 -13.17 14.77 -10.83
C SER A 29 -13.44 13.60 -11.79
N LEU A 30 -14.48 12.80 -11.51
CA LEU A 30 -14.94 11.76 -12.45
C LEU A 30 -15.35 12.32 -13.82
N ARG A 31 -15.81 13.59 -13.85
CA ARG A 31 -16.17 14.23 -15.12
C ARG A 31 -14.95 14.47 -15.98
N THR A 32 -13.85 14.92 -15.39
CA THR A 32 -12.57 15.11 -16.08
C THR A 32 -12.05 13.76 -16.59
N ILE A 33 -12.02 12.75 -15.72
CA ILE A 33 -11.58 11.39 -16.09
C ILE A 33 -12.40 10.85 -17.28
N ALA A 34 -13.73 10.96 -17.22
CA ALA A 34 -14.62 10.48 -18.29
C ALA A 34 -14.37 11.21 -19.62
N MET A 35 -14.22 12.54 -19.57
CA MET A 35 -13.96 13.37 -20.74
C MET A 35 -12.62 12.99 -21.40
N GLU A 36 -11.56 12.88 -20.63
CA GLU A 36 -10.22 12.53 -21.14
C GLU A 36 -10.16 11.07 -21.66
N ALA A 37 -10.88 10.17 -21.00
CA ALA A 37 -10.98 8.77 -21.44
C ALA A 37 -11.90 8.58 -22.67
N GLY A 38 -12.55 9.64 -23.16
CA GLY A 38 -13.49 9.56 -24.28
C GLY A 38 -14.76 8.76 -23.96
N THR A 39 -15.22 8.83 -22.71
CA THR A 39 -16.41 8.09 -22.24
C THR A 39 -17.35 9.00 -21.42
N THR A 40 -18.29 8.40 -20.69
CA THR A 40 -19.23 9.11 -19.84
C THR A 40 -19.02 8.77 -18.37
N THR A 41 -19.42 9.67 -17.46
CA THR A 41 -19.45 9.39 -16.01
C THR A 41 -20.33 8.19 -15.70
N GLY A 42 -21.45 8.01 -16.41
CA GLY A 42 -22.31 6.83 -16.28
C GLY A 42 -21.58 5.51 -16.58
N SER A 43 -20.64 5.53 -17.53
CA SER A 43 -19.77 4.36 -17.81
C SER A 43 -18.84 4.04 -16.62
N ILE A 44 -18.31 5.06 -15.95
CA ILE A 44 -17.48 4.88 -14.74
C ILE A 44 -18.34 4.34 -13.58
N TYR A 45 -19.51 4.91 -13.36
CA TYR A 45 -20.42 4.41 -12.31
C TYR A 45 -20.85 2.97 -12.54
N SER A 46 -21.14 2.60 -13.80
CA SER A 46 -21.54 1.22 -14.14
C SER A 46 -20.42 0.19 -13.90
N ARG A 47 -19.14 0.57 -14.06
CA ARG A 47 -17.99 -0.35 -13.90
C ARG A 47 -17.44 -0.40 -12.50
N TYR A 48 -17.36 0.76 -11.84
CA TYR A 48 -16.64 0.93 -10.60
C TYR A 48 -17.54 1.36 -9.43
N GLY A 49 -18.80 1.68 -9.66
CA GLY A 49 -19.69 2.19 -8.62
C GLY A 49 -19.45 3.66 -8.23
N GLY A 50 -18.46 4.33 -8.83
CA GLY A 50 -18.14 5.72 -8.56
C GLY A 50 -16.64 5.97 -8.31
N LYS A 51 -16.33 7.13 -7.72
CA LYS A 51 -14.92 7.56 -7.50
C LYS A 51 -14.17 6.64 -6.55
N GLU A 52 -14.81 6.21 -5.47
CA GLU A 52 -14.19 5.31 -4.49
C GLU A 52 -13.90 3.93 -5.09
N GLY A 53 -14.85 3.35 -5.81
CA GLY A 53 -14.64 2.07 -6.48
C GLY A 53 -13.57 2.13 -7.57
N LEU A 54 -13.50 3.25 -8.32
CA LEU A 54 -12.44 3.46 -9.30
C LEU A 54 -11.07 3.58 -8.63
N PHE A 55 -10.96 4.35 -7.55
CA PHE A 55 -9.71 4.45 -6.79
C PHE A 55 -9.30 3.09 -6.19
N SER A 56 -10.26 2.39 -5.59
CA SER A 56 -10.02 1.04 -5.03
C SER A 56 -9.54 0.06 -6.09
N ALA A 57 -10.13 0.05 -7.28
CA ALA A 57 -9.71 -0.83 -8.36
C ALA A 57 -8.25 -0.61 -8.78
N LEU A 58 -7.73 0.63 -8.64
CA LEU A 58 -6.35 0.96 -8.97
C LEU A 58 -5.35 0.51 -7.90
N VAL A 59 -5.72 0.57 -6.61
CA VAL A 59 -4.74 0.44 -5.52
C VAL A 59 -4.93 -0.81 -4.66
N GLU A 60 -6.15 -1.33 -4.54
CA GLU A 60 -6.48 -2.43 -3.62
C GLU A 60 -5.73 -3.74 -3.91
N PRO A 61 -5.53 -4.16 -5.19
CA PRO A 61 -4.74 -5.36 -5.46
C PRO A 61 -3.32 -5.26 -4.90
N ALA A 62 -2.63 -4.15 -5.18
CA ALA A 62 -1.26 -3.92 -4.71
C ALA A 62 -1.18 -3.75 -3.18
N ALA A 63 -2.14 -3.03 -2.58
CA ALA A 63 -2.20 -2.84 -1.14
C ALA A 63 -2.39 -4.18 -0.39
N ARG A 64 -3.30 -5.02 -0.87
CA ARG A 64 -3.59 -6.34 -0.28
C ARG A 64 -2.38 -7.27 -0.39
N GLU A 65 -1.83 -7.43 -1.57
CA GLU A 65 -0.70 -8.34 -1.81
C GLU A 65 0.54 -7.91 -1.02
N PHE A 66 0.81 -6.61 -0.96
CA PHE A 66 1.89 -6.09 -0.12
C PHE A 66 1.67 -6.39 1.37
N THR A 67 0.44 -6.21 1.86
CA THR A 67 0.12 -6.51 3.26
C THR A 67 0.32 -8.00 3.55
N GLU A 68 -0.11 -8.90 2.64
CA GLU A 68 0.09 -10.34 2.76
C GLU A 68 1.59 -10.71 2.81
N ILE A 69 2.41 -10.12 1.93
CA ILE A 69 3.87 -10.31 1.94
C ILE A 69 4.46 -9.80 3.26
N PHE A 70 4.05 -8.62 3.70
CA PHE A 70 4.54 -8.00 4.93
C PHE A 70 4.22 -8.86 6.16
N GLU A 71 2.98 -9.33 6.28
CA GLU A 71 2.56 -10.24 7.35
C GLU A 71 3.34 -11.57 7.32
N ASP A 72 3.57 -12.16 6.15
CA ASP A 72 4.33 -13.40 6.01
C ASP A 72 5.80 -13.21 6.45
N VAL A 73 6.43 -12.10 6.07
CA VAL A 73 7.79 -11.73 6.52
C VAL A 73 7.82 -11.60 8.05
N GLN A 74 6.88 -10.85 8.64
CA GLN A 74 6.80 -10.69 10.09
C GLN A 74 6.57 -12.01 10.81
N LYS A 75 5.62 -12.80 10.34
CA LYS A 75 5.30 -14.12 10.92
C LYS A 75 6.49 -15.07 10.92
N LYS A 76 7.19 -15.18 9.81
CA LYS A 76 8.37 -16.05 9.69
C LYS A 76 9.52 -15.56 10.55
N PHE A 77 9.77 -14.24 10.57
CA PHE A 77 10.80 -13.63 11.40
C PHE A 77 10.57 -13.95 12.88
N HIS A 78 9.35 -13.76 13.38
CA HIS A 78 9.02 -14.01 14.78
C HIS A 78 8.81 -15.49 15.14
N ALA A 79 8.67 -16.38 14.16
CA ALA A 79 8.65 -17.82 14.38
C ALA A 79 10.04 -18.46 14.47
N MET A 80 11.10 -17.72 14.13
CA MET A 80 12.48 -18.20 14.29
C MET A 80 12.79 -18.38 15.78
N GLU A 81 13.28 -19.58 16.13
CA GLU A 81 13.63 -19.90 17.52
C GLU A 81 14.81 -19.03 17.99
N SER A 82 14.80 -18.70 19.28
CA SER A 82 15.81 -17.84 19.93
C SER A 82 17.24 -18.40 19.90
N GLU A 83 17.42 -19.61 19.42
CA GLU A 83 18.72 -20.29 19.27
C GLU A 83 19.38 -20.06 17.91
N MET A 84 18.68 -19.40 16.95
CA MET A 84 19.32 -19.08 15.67
C MET A 84 20.41 -18.04 15.86
N GLN A 85 21.52 -18.26 15.15
CA GLN A 85 22.66 -17.33 15.16
C GLN A 85 22.21 -15.96 14.62
N THR A 86 22.69 -14.89 15.21
CA THR A 86 22.36 -13.50 14.84
C THR A 86 22.53 -13.21 13.35
N GLU A 87 23.55 -13.82 12.73
CA GLU A 87 23.82 -13.70 11.28
C GLU A 87 22.67 -14.22 10.42
N SER A 88 22.04 -15.33 10.79
CA SER A 88 20.89 -15.89 10.06
C SER A 88 19.64 -15.02 10.18
N LEU A 89 19.43 -14.36 11.32
CA LEU A 89 18.34 -13.41 11.51
C LEU A 89 18.54 -12.14 10.68
N ASP A 90 19.78 -11.63 10.62
CA ASP A 90 20.14 -10.46 9.80
C ASP A 90 19.95 -10.73 8.31
N GLU A 91 20.35 -11.92 7.84
CA GLU A 91 20.13 -12.33 6.44
C GLU A 91 18.67 -12.45 6.10
N TYR A 92 17.86 -13.07 6.98
CA TYR A 92 16.43 -13.21 6.78
C TYR A 92 15.73 -11.84 6.73
N SER A 93 16.03 -10.97 7.67
CA SER A 93 15.49 -9.60 7.73
C SER A 93 15.84 -8.82 6.47
N ARG A 94 17.08 -8.94 5.99
CA ARG A 94 17.53 -8.30 4.75
C ARG A 94 16.76 -8.81 3.53
N ASN A 95 16.59 -10.12 3.41
CA ASN A 95 15.88 -10.73 2.29
C ASN A 95 14.40 -10.34 2.29
N GLY A 96 13.75 -10.32 3.44
CA GLY A 96 12.37 -9.83 3.59
C GLY A 96 12.23 -8.36 3.16
N MET A 97 13.17 -7.51 3.59
CA MET A 97 13.17 -6.09 3.18
C MET A 97 13.38 -5.93 1.67
N ILE A 98 14.29 -6.70 1.07
CA ILE A 98 14.52 -6.67 -0.39
C ILE A 98 13.24 -7.04 -1.12
N GLN A 99 12.55 -8.10 -0.72
CA GLN A 99 11.30 -8.53 -1.32
C GLN A 99 10.22 -7.44 -1.27
N LEU A 100 10.05 -6.77 -0.13
CA LEU A 100 9.10 -5.67 0.03
C LEU A 100 9.45 -4.46 -0.84
N VAL A 101 10.72 -4.10 -0.89
CA VAL A 101 11.21 -2.99 -1.73
C VAL A 101 11.02 -3.29 -3.21
N GLU A 102 11.38 -4.49 -3.67
CA GLU A 102 11.18 -4.92 -5.06
C GLU A 102 9.69 -4.89 -5.45
N TYR A 103 8.81 -5.36 -4.55
CA TYR A 103 7.38 -5.29 -4.78
C TYR A 103 6.88 -3.84 -4.94
N MET A 104 7.30 -2.93 -4.05
CA MET A 104 6.95 -1.50 -4.14
C MET A 104 7.46 -0.86 -5.45
N TYR A 105 8.66 -1.20 -5.90
CA TYR A 105 9.19 -0.69 -7.17
C TYR A 105 8.39 -1.21 -8.37
N ASN A 106 8.00 -2.47 -8.36
CA ASN A 106 7.19 -3.07 -9.44
C ASN A 106 5.76 -2.49 -9.49
N HIS A 107 5.25 -1.97 -8.37
CA HIS A 107 3.93 -1.36 -8.23
C HIS A 107 4.01 0.11 -7.82
N PHE A 108 5.03 0.82 -8.32
CA PHE A 108 5.34 2.19 -7.89
C PHE A 108 4.18 3.17 -8.07
N GLU A 109 3.42 3.05 -9.16
CA GLU A 109 2.27 3.92 -9.44
C GLU A 109 1.14 3.73 -8.41
N GLU A 110 0.83 2.49 -8.07
CA GLU A 110 -0.16 2.12 -7.07
C GLU A 110 0.24 2.62 -5.67
N PHE A 111 1.50 2.43 -5.29
CA PHE A 111 2.03 2.93 -4.02
C PHE A 111 2.07 4.45 -3.95
N ASN A 112 2.38 5.13 -5.04
CA ASN A 112 2.30 6.59 -5.08
C ASN A 112 0.87 7.08 -4.82
N LEU A 113 -0.15 6.42 -5.39
CA LEU A 113 -1.54 6.73 -5.10
C LEU A 113 -1.92 6.43 -3.64
N LEU A 114 -1.49 5.28 -3.11
CA LEU A 114 -1.76 4.86 -1.73
C LEU A 114 -1.20 5.84 -0.71
N VAL A 115 0.06 6.24 -0.87
CA VAL A 115 0.77 7.05 0.13
C VAL A 115 0.43 8.53 0.01
N ASN A 116 0.34 9.05 -1.22
CA ASN A 116 0.24 10.50 -1.44
C ASN A 116 -1.16 11.00 -1.81
N CYS A 117 -2.05 10.12 -2.28
CA CYS A 117 -3.31 10.54 -2.88
C CYS A 117 -4.56 9.93 -2.21
N SER A 118 -4.42 9.08 -1.21
CA SER A 118 -5.51 8.28 -0.63
C SER A 118 -6.34 8.98 0.44
N TYR A 119 -5.99 10.21 0.83
CA TYR A 119 -6.72 10.95 1.86
C TYR A 119 -8.22 11.06 1.52
N GLY A 120 -9.08 10.71 2.48
CA GLY A 120 -10.52 10.64 2.28
C GLY A 120 -11.04 9.30 1.73
N THR A 121 -10.18 8.30 1.58
CA THR A 121 -10.56 6.92 1.21
C THR A 121 -10.35 5.94 2.37
N LYS A 122 -10.81 4.70 2.22
CA LYS A 122 -10.51 3.62 3.16
C LYS A 122 -9.01 3.29 3.29
N PHE A 123 -8.19 3.75 2.35
CA PHE A 123 -6.73 3.51 2.31
C PHE A 123 -5.90 4.63 2.94
N GLN A 124 -6.52 5.71 3.43
CA GLN A 124 -5.80 6.87 3.97
C GLN A 124 -4.83 6.53 5.10
N ASN A 125 -5.10 5.47 5.84
CA ASN A 125 -4.29 4.99 6.96
C ASN A 125 -3.52 3.70 6.61
N PHE A 126 -3.19 3.51 5.32
CA PHE A 126 -2.52 2.28 4.88
C PHE A 126 -1.15 2.06 5.56
N VAL A 127 -0.36 3.14 5.70
CA VAL A 127 0.96 3.06 6.36
C VAL A 127 0.81 2.78 7.85
N GLU A 128 -0.16 3.43 8.52
CA GLU A 128 -0.47 3.20 9.93
C GLU A 128 -0.89 1.73 10.17
N HIS A 129 -1.66 1.17 9.26
CA HIS A 129 -2.04 -0.24 9.34
C HIS A 129 -0.83 -1.19 9.28
N LEU A 130 0.17 -0.91 8.45
CA LEU A 130 1.43 -1.68 8.43
C LEU A 130 2.21 -1.54 9.74
N VAL A 131 2.23 -0.35 10.32
CA VAL A 131 2.86 -0.11 11.65
C VAL A 131 2.13 -0.88 12.76
N ASP A 132 0.80 -0.96 12.71
CA ASP A 132 0.01 -1.73 13.66
C ASP A 132 0.34 -3.23 13.56
N ILE A 133 0.44 -3.78 12.34
CA ILE A 133 0.86 -5.17 12.13
C ILE A 133 2.24 -5.42 12.75
N GLU A 134 3.22 -4.58 12.45
CA GLU A 134 4.58 -4.71 12.99
C GLU A 134 4.60 -4.66 14.52
N THR A 135 3.83 -3.72 15.08
CA THR A 135 3.70 -3.52 16.53
C THR A 135 3.10 -4.76 17.20
N ASP A 136 2.05 -5.33 16.61
CA ASP A 136 1.38 -6.53 17.12
C ASP A 136 2.33 -7.74 17.16
N TYR A 137 3.11 -7.95 16.11
CA TYR A 137 4.11 -9.03 16.10
C TYR A 137 5.21 -8.79 17.12
N THR A 138 5.69 -7.57 17.25
CA THR A 138 6.73 -7.19 18.23
C THR A 138 6.24 -7.39 19.68
N TYR A 139 5.01 -6.98 20.02
CA TYR A 139 4.44 -7.18 21.37
C TYR A 139 4.19 -8.66 21.67
N LYS A 140 3.75 -9.46 20.73
CA LYS A 140 3.59 -10.92 20.93
C LYS A 140 4.93 -11.59 21.25
N CYS A 141 6.01 -11.12 20.64
CA CYS A 141 7.36 -11.62 20.89
C CYS A 141 7.91 -11.18 22.26
N THR A 142 7.61 -9.96 22.71
CA THR A 142 8.09 -9.44 24.01
C THR A 142 7.35 -10.01 25.22
N SER A 143 6.11 -10.48 25.07
CA SER A 143 5.37 -11.20 26.13
C SER A 143 5.97 -12.57 26.46
N GLY A 144 6.84 -13.13 25.60
CA GLY A 144 7.55 -14.39 25.77
C GLY A 144 9.06 -14.20 25.83
N ARG A 145 9.60 -13.47 26.85
CA ARG A 145 11.05 -13.37 27.11
C ARG A 145 11.90 -12.99 25.88
N TYR A 146 12.15 -11.70 25.64
CA TYR A 146 13.46 -11.14 25.28
C TYR A 146 13.34 -9.64 24.99
N LEU A 147 13.53 -8.84 26.03
CA LEU A 147 13.94 -7.44 25.94
C LEU A 147 15.40 -7.39 25.53
N THR A 148 15.73 -7.54 24.26
CA THR A 148 17.06 -7.11 23.77
C THR A 148 17.04 -6.84 22.28
N ARG A 149 17.10 -5.55 21.95
CA ARG A 149 17.77 -5.04 20.75
C ARG A 149 17.25 -5.45 19.37
N ILE A 150 15.98 -5.20 19.04
CA ILE A 150 15.68 -4.99 17.63
C ILE A 150 14.87 -3.69 17.51
N ARG A 151 15.56 -2.58 17.33
CA ARG A 151 14.98 -1.38 16.71
C ARG A 151 14.76 -1.72 15.25
N CYS A 152 13.55 -2.06 14.90
CA CYS A 152 13.19 -2.34 13.51
C CYS A 152 13.37 -1.08 12.67
N CYS A 153 14.00 -1.23 11.51
CA CYS A 153 14.44 -0.11 10.66
C CYS A 153 13.30 0.76 10.11
N LEU A 154 12.05 0.32 10.19
CA LEU A 154 10.88 1.08 9.71
C LEU A 154 10.44 2.19 10.66
N LEU A 155 10.71 2.09 11.98
CA LEU A 155 10.33 3.13 12.94
C LEU A 155 11.22 4.38 12.90
N TYR A 156 12.32 4.37 12.15
CA TYR A 156 13.28 5.48 12.15
C TYR A 156 12.95 6.61 11.16
N THR A 157 11.92 6.47 10.34
CA THR A 157 11.55 7.49 9.34
C THR A 157 10.29 8.28 9.68
N SER A 158 9.62 8.01 10.81
CA SER A 158 8.50 8.85 11.26
C SER A 158 9.04 10.08 11.99
N PRO A 159 8.82 11.31 11.49
CA PRO A 159 9.17 12.51 12.25
C PRO A 159 8.37 12.53 13.54
N SER A 160 9.07 12.74 14.65
CA SER A 160 8.47 12.86 15.99
C SER A 160 7.35 13.92 15.97
N PRO A 161 6.22 13.69 16.69
CA PRO A 161 5.17 14.69 16.84
C PRO A 161 5.62 16.05 17.39
N ARG A 162 6.86 16.17 17.87
CA ARG A 162 7.46 17.39 18.43
C ARG A 162 8.07 18.34 17.39
N ASP A 163 8.22 17.90 16.13
CA ASP A 163 8.84 18.74 15.07
C ASP A 163 7.81 19.47 14.20
N ARG A 164 6.54 19.49 14.61
CA ARG A 164 5.49 20.32 14.03
C ARG A 164 5.22 21.51 14.96
N GLY A 165 6.15 22.46 14.95
CA GLY A 165 6.01 23.78 15.53
C GLY A 165 5.90 24.82 14.45
#